data_6c3965a39782b656734a9f13bc187681
#
_entry.id   6c3965a39782b656734a9f13bc187681
#
_cell.length_a   1.000
_cell.length_b   1.000
_cell.length_c   1.000
_cell.angle_alpha   90.00
_cell.angle_beta   90.00
_cell.angle_gamma   90.00
#
_symmetry.space_group_name_H-M   'P 1'
#
loop_
_entity.id
_entity.type
_entity.pdbx_description
1 polymer ?
#
loop_
_entity_poly.entity_id
_entity_poly.type
_entity_poly.pdbx_seq_one_letter_code
_entity_poly.pdbx_strand_id
1 'polypeptide(L)'
;MSTTMINRNSTKSVAELLGQPPPPTTGRDRLIAAGIELFYREGFQAVGLDRVIEHAGVTKTTFYKHFEAKDDLVLACVRARDEWEMQAWDRAARKLGGDDPRSQLVAFFDVLDVWFNDPEFHGCMFINVASEFSDKRDPIHKAGAEHKRKVRDFFRDLAVKAGATHPDDFADHYTILVDGTLVLRHVHGRDDAAQVARPVVMNLIDTYIPKTNAK
;
A
#
# COMPACT_ATOMS: atom_id res chain seq x y z
N MET A 1 -15.77 16.63 -24.82
CA MET A 1 -14.69 16.60 -23.83
C MET A 1 -14.32 15.14 -23.65
N SER A 2 -13.19 14.73 -24.22
CA SER A 2 -12.85 13.31 -24.40
C SER A 2 -12.35 12.72 -23.09
N THR A 3 -13.15 11.91 -22.43
CA THR A 3 -12.72 11.05 -21.34
C THR A 3 -11.83 9.97 -21.95
N THR A 4 -10.53 10.11 -21.82
CA THR A 4 -9.59 9.06 -22.23
C THR A 4 -9.81 7.85 -21.34
N MET A 5 -10.62 6.93 -21.81
CA MET A 5 -10.70 5.59 -21.21
C MET A 5 -9.33 4.94 -21.42
N ILE A 6 -8.67 4.60 -20.32
CA ILE A 6 -7.45 3.80 -20.38
C ILE A 6 -7.82 2.46 -20.99
N ASN A 7 -7.18 2.17 -22.12
CA ASN A 7 -7.39 0.96 -22.90
C ASN A 7 -6.96 -0.25 -22.04
N ARG A 8 -7.88 -1.14 -21.68
CA ARG A 8 -7.64 -2.38 -20.90
C ARG A 8 -6.60 -3.32 -21.53
N ASN A 9 -6.11 -3.01 -22.73
CA ASN A 9 -5.08 -3.80 -23.44
C ASN A 9 -3.62 -3.43 -23.13
N SER A 10 -3.36 -2.49 -22.21
CA SER A 10 -2.02 -2.21 -21.70
C SER A 10 -2.00 -2.48 -20.20
N THR A 11 -2.19 -3.74 -19.81
CA THR A 11 -2.07 -4.19 -18.41
C THR A 11 -0.60 -4.15 -17.99
N LYS A 12 -0.18 -3.02 -17.44
CA LYS A 12 1.08 -2.97 -16.68
C LYS A 12 0.91 -3.93 -15.50
N SER A 13 1.84 -4.83 -15.30
CA SER A 13 1.83 -5.68 -14.11
C SER A 13 2.12 -4.83 -12.86
N VAL A 14 1.71 -5.33 -11.70
CA VAL A 14 2.04 -4.70 -10.40
C VAL A 14 3.56 -4.52 -10.28
N ALA A 15 4.34 -5.52 -10.68
CA ALA A 15 5.80 -5.45 -10.67
C ALA A 15 6.36 -4.36 -11.59
N GLU A 16 5.74 -4.12 -12.75
CA GLU A 16 6.14 -3.03 -13.65
C GLU A 16 5.80 -1.64 -13.08
N LEU A 17 4.73 -1.54 -12.32
CA LEU A 17 4.25 -0.27 -11.77
C LEU A 17 4.90 0.07 -10.44
N LEU A 18 4.84 -0.84 -9.48
CA LEU A 18 5.36 -0.64 -8.12
C LEU A 18 6.84 -1.00 -8.00
N GLY A 19 7.38 -1.78 -8.94
CA GLY A 19 8.69 -2.40 -8.83
C GLY A 19 8.65 -3.65 -7.96
N GLN A 20 9.82 -4.25 -7.77
CA GLN A 20 9.99 -5.37 -6.84
C GLN A 20 10.88 -4.94 -5.67
N PRO A 21 10.66 -5.49 -4.48
CA PRO A 21 11.61 -5.30 -3.39
C PRO A 21 12.99 -5.84 -3.79
N PRO A 22 14.07 -5.30 -3.24
CA PRO A 22 15.41 -5.79 -3.54
C PRO A 22 15.54 -7.26 -3.15
N PRO A 23 16.30 -8.07 -3.91
CA PRO A 23 16.50 -9.47 -3.59
C PRO A 23 17.19 -9.63 -2.23
N PRO A 24 16.80 -10.63 -1.43
CA PRO A 24 17.39 -10.86 -0.12
C PRO A 24 18.84 -11.32 -0.24
N THR A 25 19.77 -10.67 0.48
CA THR A 25 21.20 -10.96 0.42
C THR A 25 21.72 -11.70 1.65
N THR A 26 21.07 -11.54 2.81
CA THR A 26 21.46 -12.17 4.07
C THR A 26 20.42 -13.17 4.57
N GLY A 27 20.78 -13.98 5.58
CA GLY A 27 19.82 -14.87 6.25
C GLY A 27 18.65 -14.09 6.90
N ARG A 28 18.93 -12.89 7.42
CA ARG A 28 17.92 -11.99 7.96
C ARG A 28 16.96 -11.51 6.86
N ASP A 29 17.49 -11.08 5.73
CA ASP A 29 16.66 -10.60 4.61
C ASP A 29 15.78 -11.72 4.03
N ARG A 30 16.31 -12.96 3.96
CA ARG A 30 15.53 -14.12 3.52
C ARG A 30 14.37 -14.41 4.47
N LEU A 31 14.59 -14.31 5.79
CA LEU A 31 13.53 -14.47 6.79
C LEU A 31 12.46 -13.39 6.65
N ILE A 32 12.84 -12.14 6.44
CA ILE A 32 11.91 -11.03 6.25
C ILE A 32 11.12 -11.23 4.94
N ALA A 33 11.77 -11.57 3.83
CA ALA A 33 11.10 -11.79 2.54
C ALA A 33 10.09 -12.94 2.64
N ALA A 34 10.50 -14.09 3.21
CA ALA A 34 9.64 -15.23 3.43
C ALA A 34 8.46 -14.91 4.37
N GLY A 35 8.73 -14.13 5.43
CA GLY A 35 7.71 -13.67 6.36
C GLY A 35 6.69 -12.76 5.68
N ILE A 36 7.13 -11.78 4.90
CA ILE A 36 6.24 -10.88 4.16
C ILE A 36 5.32 -11.69 3.25
N GLU A 37 5.86 -12.62 2.47
CA GLU A 37 5.08 -13.45 1.54
C GLU A 37 4.03 -14.28 2.28
N LEU A 38 4.46 -15.07 3.27
CA LEU A 38 3.58 -16.00 3.98
C LEU A 38 2.53 -15.27 4.83
N PHE A 39 2.93 -14.24 5.59
CA PHE A 39 2.01 -13.48 6.44
C PHE A 39 0.97 -12.72 5.62
N TYR A 40 1.36 -12.17 4.47
CA TYR A 40 0.43 -11.46 3.59
C TYR A 40 -0.63 -12.39 3.00
N ARG A 41 -0.24 -13.61 2.59
CA ARG A 41 -1.14 -14.59 1.98
C ARG A 41 -2.04 -15.31 2.97
N GLU A 42 -1.53 -15.64 4.15
CA GLU A 42 -2.16 -16.61 5.04
C GLU A 42 -2.50 -16.04 6.42
N GLY A 43 -2.06 -14.82 6.72
CA GLY A 43 -2.26 -14.16 8.01
C GLY A 43 -1.09 -14.37 8.97
N PHE A 44 -0.97 -13.43 9.90
CA PHE A 44 0.16 -13.38 10.83
C PHE A 44 0.07 -14.46 11.91
N GLN A 45 -1.15 -14.72 12.41
CA GLN A 45 -1.35 -15.71 13.48
C GLN A 45 -1.32 -17.13 12.94
N ALA A 46 -1.84 -17.37 11.75
CA ALA A 46 -1.94 -18.70 11.14
C ALA A 46 -0.58 -19.29 10.74
N VAL A 47 0.37 -18.45 10.35
CA VAL A 47 1.69 -18.89 9.89
C VAL A 47 2.62 -19.16 11.08
N GLY A 48 3.04 -20.43 11.24
CA GLY A 48 4.01 -20.84 12.27
C GLY A 48 5.44 -20.45 11.94
N LEU A 49 6.26 -20.22 12.97
CA LEU A 49 7.67 -19.83 12.82
C LEU A 49 8.50 -20.83 12.01
N ASP A 50 8.32 -22.14 12.28
CA ASP A 50 9.06 -23.20 11.59
C ASP A 50 8.84 -23.18 10.09
N ARG A 51 7.61 -22.86 9.66
CA ARG A 51 7.27 -22.72 8.25
C ARG A 51 7.99 -21.53 7.59
N VAL A 52 8.10 -20.39 8.29
CA VAL A 52 8.86 -19.24 7.76
C VAL A 52 10.34 -19.57 7.63
N ILE A 53 10.93 -20.27 8.62
CA ILE A 53 12.33 -20.70 8.61
C ILE A 53 12.60 -21.63 7.41
N GLU A 54 11.72 -22.60 7.19
CA GLU A 54 11.78 -23.55 6.08
C GLU A 54 11.68 -22.82 4.72
N HIS A 55 10.67 -21.95 4.57
CA HIS A 55 10.45 -21.17 3.34
C HIS A 55 11.64 -20.24 3.03
N ALA A 56 12.24 -19.65 4.07
CA ALA A 56 13.44 -18.80 3.94
C ALA A 56 14.71 -19.58 3.58
N GLY A 57 14.70 -20.91 3.65
CA GLY A 57 15.89 -21.76 3.44
C GLY A 57 17.01 -21.48 4.42
N VAL A 58 16.67 -21.24 5.71
CA VAL A 58 17.64 -20.98 6.77
C VAL A 58 17.47 -21.97 7.93
N THR A 59 18.39 -21.98 8.90
CA THR A 59 18.29 -22.82 10.10
C THR A 59 17.61 -22.06 11.25
N LYS A 60 17.09 -22.81 12.25
CA LYS A 60 16.62 -22.21 13.52
C LYS A 60 17.71 -21.38 14.21
N THR A 61 18.95 -21.84 14.15
CA THR A 61 20.09 -21.09 14.70
C THR A 61 20.24 -19.75 13.99
N THR A 62 20.06 -19.69 12.67
CA THR A 62 20.09 -18.44 11.90
C THR A 62 18.95 -17.53 12.32
N PHE A 63 17.73 -18.05 12.55
CA PHE A 63 16.63 -17.24 13.05
C PHE A 63 16.96 -16.61 14.41
N TYR A 64 17.33 -17.41 15.40
CA TYR A 64 17.62 -16.94 16.77
C TYR A 64 18.85 -16.04 16.87
N LYS A 65 19.72 -16.00 15.85
CA LYS A 65 20.79 -15.01 15.73
C LYS A 65 20.25 -13.58 15.45
N HIS A 66 19.07 -13.47 14.85
CA HIS A 66 18.53 -12.19 14.35
C HIS A 66 17.24 -11.75 15.06
N PHE A 67 16.47 -12.69 15.59
CA PHE A 67 15.16 -12.45 16.20
C PHE A 67 15.01 -13.34 17.46
N GLU A 68 14.45 -12.78 18.54
CA GLU A 68 14.21 -13.52 19.77
C GLU A 68 12.91 -14.34 19.69
N ALA A 69 11.89 -13.77 19.01
CA ALA A 69 10.58 -14.38 18.85
C ALA A 69 10.00 -14.14 17.45
N LYS A 70 8.89 -14.83 17.14
CA LYS A 70 8.13 -14.63 15.90
C LYS A 70 7.68 -13.19 15.75
N ASP A 71 7.25 -12.55 16.82
CA ASP A 71 6.73 -11.18 16.80
C ASP A 71 7.80 -10.17 16.42
N ASP A 72 9.08 -10.40 16.75
CA ASP A 72 10.18 -9.56 16.28
C ASP A 72 10.34 -9.64 14.76
N LEU A 73 10.20 -10.85 14.22
CA LEU A 73 10.20 -11.04 12.76
C LEU A 73 8.99 -10.38 12.12
N VAL A 74 7.79 -10.52 12.69
CA VAL A 74 6.57 -9.87 12.20
C VAL A 74 6.76 -8.36 12.15
N LEU A 75 7.27 -7.76 13.24
CA LEU A 75 7.54 -6.33 13.29
C LEU A 75 8.56 -5.90 12.22
N ALA A 76 9.61 -6.69 12.02
CA ALA A 76 10.60 -6.43 10.97
C ALA A 76 10.00 -6.53 9.57
N CYS A 77 9.10 -7.50 9.32
CA CYS A 77 8.36 -7.63 8.05
C CYS A 77 7.47 -6.42 7.78
N VAL A 78 6.70 -5.98 8.79
CA VAL A 78 5.81 -4.80 8.67
C VAL A 78 6.61 -3.55 8.34
N ARG A 79 7.74 -3.32 9.01
CA ARG A 79 8.61 -2.17 8.76
C ARG A 79 9.26 -2.21 7.37
N ALA A 80 9.78 -3.37 6.96
CA ALA A 80 10.38 -3.53 5.63
C ALA A 80 9.35 -3.33 4.51
N ARG A 81 8.13 -3.81 4.71
CA ARG A 81 7.02 -3.59 3.77
C ARG A 81 6.62 -2.13 3.70
N ASP A 82 6.52 -1.43 4.84
CA ASP A 82 6.22 0.01 4.91
C ASP A 82 7.24 0.83 4.13
N GLU A 83 8.53 0.61 4.37
CA GLU A 83 9.61 1.35 3.70
C GLU A 83 9.56 1.16 2.17
N TRP A 84 9.40 -0.08 1.71
CA TRP A 84 9.32 -0.38 0.28
C TRP A 84 8.04 0.20 -0.34
N GLU A 85 6.89 0.03 0.31
CA GLU A 85 5.58 0.39 -0.23
C GLU A 85 5.43 1.89 -0.38
N MET A 86 5.87 2.68 0.60
CA MET A 86 5.83 4.14 0.51
C MET A 86 6.62 4.67 -0.70
N GLN A 87 7.80 4.09 -0.98
CA GLN A 87 8.58 4.43 -2.17
C GLN A 87 7.90 3.95 -3.46
N ALA A 88 7.26 2.78 -3.43
CA ALA A 88 6.57 2.21 -4.57
C ALA A 88 5.36 3.05 -4.99
N TRP A 89 4.57 3.54 -4.02
CA TRP A 89 3.41 4.42 -4.28
C TRP A 89 3.85 5.75 -4.92
N ASP A 90 4.89 6.42 -4.39
CA ASP A 90 5.40 7.67 -4.98
C ASP A 90 5.86 7.45 -6.42
N ARG A 91 6.67 6.40 -6.67
CA ARG A 91 7.12 6.08 -8.04
C ARG A 91 5.95 5.80 -8.99
N ALA A 92 4.97 5.03 -8.54
CA ALA A 92 3.83 4.66 -9.37
C ALA A 92 2.93 5.86 -9.69
N ALA A 93 2.64 6.71 -8.70
CA ALA A 93 1.87 7.92 -8.88
C ALA A 93 2.53 8.87 -9.90
N ARG A 94 3.86 9.07 -9.81
CA ARG A 94 4.63 9.85 -10.78
C ARG A 94 4.65 9.21 -12.16
N LYS A 95 4.82 7.88 -12.23
CA LYS A 95 4.87 7.16 -13.51
C LYS A 95 3.57 7.27 -14.32
N LEU A 96 2.42 7.35 -13.64
CA LEU A 96 1.12 7.48 -14.28
C LEU A 96 0.62 8.92 -14.37
N GLY A 97 0.88 9.75 -13.35
CA GLY A 97 0.39 11.12 -13.26
C GLY A 97 1.38 12.18 -13.74
N GLY A 98 2.64 11.80 -14.07
CA GLY A 98 3.70 12.75 -14.42
C GLY A 98 4.13 13.62 -13.25
N ASP A 99 4.60 14.83 -13.54
CA ASP A 99 5.13 15.75 -12.54
C ASP A 99 4.04 16.63 -11.88
N ASP A 100 2.82 16.64 -12.43
CA ASP A 100 1.71 17.41 -11.88
C ASP A 100 1.09 16.71 -10.64
N PRO A 101 1.15 17.31 -9.43
CA PRO A 101 0.65 16.71 -8.21
C PRO A 101 -0.84 16.37 -8.25
N ARG A 102 -1.65 17.18 -8.93
CA ARG A 102 -3.08 16.93 -9.09
C ARG A 102 -3.32 15.68 -9.95
N SER A 103 -2.58 15.53 -11.03
CA SER A 103 -2.62 14.35 -11.89
C SER A 103 -2.13 13.09 -11.16
N GLN A 104 -1.14 13.20 -10.26
CA GLN A 104 -0.69 12.10 -9.42
C GLN A 104 -1.78 11.61 -8.46
N LEU A 105 -2.54 12.52 -7.84
CA LEU A 105 -3.70 12.18 -7.02
C LEU A 105 -4.77 11.43 -7.83
N VAL A 106 -5.08 11.88 -9.05
CA VAL A 106 -6.02 11.16 -9.93
C VAL A 106 -5.49 9.79 -10.31
N ALA A 107 -4.22 9.71 -10.70
CA ALA A 107 -3.56 8.49 -11.16
C ALA A 107 -3.40 7.44 -10.05
N PHE A 108 -3.43 7.83 -8.77
CA PHE A 108 -3.34 6.88 -7.66
C PHE A 108 -4.46 5.82 -7.70
N PHE A 109 -5.66 6.18 -8.15
CA PHE A 109 -6.75 5.21 -8.33
C PHE A 109 -6.53 4.29 -9.53
N ASP A 110 -5.74 4.70 -10.52
CA ASP A 110 -5.28 3.80 -11.58
C ASP A 110 -4.21 2.82 -11.06
N VAL A 111 -3.37 3.27 -10.12
CA VAL A 111 -2.43 2.38 -9.40
C VAL A 111 -3.18 1.36 -8.56
N LEU A 112 -4.22 1.78 -7.82
CA LEU A 112 -5.07 0.87 -7.06
C LEU A 112 -5.77 -0.14 -7.96
N ASP A 113 -6.26 0.27 -9.14
CA ASP A 113 -6.92 -0.63 -10.10
C ASP A 113 -5.96 -1.74 -10.56
N VAL A 114 -4.70 -1.41 -10.86
CA VAL A 114 -3.69 -2.41 -11.20
C VAL A 114 -3.41 -3.35 -10.04
N TRP A 115 -3.25 -2.84 -8.82
CA TRP A 115 -3.00 -3.65 -7.64
C TRP A 115 -4.18 -4.55 -7.27
N PHE A 116 -5.41 -4.05 -7.36
CA PHE A 116 -6.62 -4.81 -7.05
C PHE A 116 -6.86 -5.98 -8.01
N ASN A 117 -6.36 -5.86 -9.23
CA ASN A 117 -6.47 -6.91 -10.26
C ASN A 117 -5.24 -7.84 -10.30
N ASP A 118 -4.30 -7.70 -9.35
CA ASP A 118 -3.21 -8.65 -9.19
C ASP A 118 -3.74 -9.97 -8.62
N PRO A 119 -3.38 -11.13 -9.21
CA PRO A 119 -3.75 -12.44 -8.65
C PRO A 119 -3.26 -12.66 -7.21
N GLU A 120 -2.16 -12.01 -6.83
CA GLU A 120 -1.58 -12.07 -5.49
C GLU A 120 -2.12 -10.99 -4.54
N PHE A 121 -3.27 -10.38 -4.85
CA PHE A 121 -3.90 -9.40 -3.97
C PHE A 121 -4.58 -10.08 -2.78
N HIS A 122 -4.09 -9.81 -1.58
CA HIS A 122 -4.62 -10.31 -0.30
C HIS A 122 -5.03 -9.16 0.66
N GLY A 123 -5.44 -8.01 0.11
CA GLY A 123 -5.83 -6.84 0.90
C GLY A 123 -4.66 -5.94 1.28
N CYS A 124 -4.87 -5.10 2.28
CA CYS A 124 -3.82 -4.25 2.83
C CYS A 124 -3.14 -4.93 4.02
N MET A 125 -1.85 -5.21 3.92
CA MET A 125 -1.08 -5.85 4.99
C MET A 125 -1.22 -5.11 6.33
N PHE A 126 -1.29 -3.78 6.31
CA PHE A 126 -1.33 -2.96 7.53
C PHE A 126 -2.72 -2.93 8.18
N ILE A 127 -3.79 -3.07 7.40
CA ILE A 127 -5.14 -3.30 7.93
C ILE A 127 -5.21 -4.69 8.56
N ASN A 128 -4.65 -5.71 7.89
CA ASN A 128 -4.60 -7.08 8.41
C ASN A 128 -3.81 -7.15 9.73
N VAL A 129 -2.64 -6.49 9.79
CA VAL A 129 -1.86 -6.34 11.03
C VAL A 129 -2.69 -5.74 12.17
N ALA A 130 -3.36 -4.63 11.92
CA ALA A 130 -4.16 -3.95 12.95
C ALA A 130 -5.34 -4.80 13.44
N SER A 131 -5.88 -5.67 12.58
CA SER A 131 -6.96 -6.61 12.93
C SER A 131 -6.48 -7.79 13.76
N GLU A 132 -5.31 -8.35 13.42
CA GLU A 132 -4.76 -9.52 14.12
C GLU A 132 -4.02 -9.15 15.42
N PHE A 133 -3.43 -7.96 15.51
CA PHE A 133 -2.79 -7.39 16.71
C PHE A 133 -3.64 -6.24 17.25
N SER A 134 -4.74 -6.56 17.93
CA SER A 134 -5.77 -5.59 18.32
C SER A 134 -5.39 -4.67 19.49
N ASP A 135 -4.38 -5.02 20.32
CA ASP A 135 -3.88 -4.11 21.38
C ASP A 135 -3.14 -2.93 20.76
N LYS A 136 -3.72 -1.73 20.87
CA LYS A 136 -3.13 -0.49 20.35
C LYS A 136 -1.76 -0.13 20.96
N ARG A 137 -1.34 -0.79 22.05
CA ARG A 137 -0.02 -0.62 22.67
C ARG A 137 1.02 -1.54 22.05
N ASP A 138 0.58 -2.59 21.35
CA ASP A 138 1.46 -3.55 20.68
C ASP A 138 2.35 -2.84 19.65
N PRO A 139 3.68 -3.09 19.65
CA PRO A 139 4.59 -2.51 18.66
C PRO A 139 4.22 -2.83 17.21
N ILE A 140 3.64 -4.03 16.94
CA ILE A 140 3.22 -4.47 15.60
C ILE A 140 2.00 -3.67 15.17
N HIS A 141 0.99 -3.50 16.04
CA HIS A 141 -0.16 -2.65 15.78
C HIS A 141 0.27 -1.20 15.49
N LYS A 142 1.16 -0.67 16.33
CA LYS A 142 1.69 0.71 16.15
C LYS A 142 2.38 0.89 14.80
N ALA A 143 3.15 -0.09 14.36
CA ALA A 143 3.81 -0.04 13.05
C ALA A 143 2.79 0.00 11.90
N GLY A 144 1.70 -0.79 11.98
CA GLY A 144 0.59 -0.72 11.03
C GLY A 144 -0.11 0.64 11.02
N ALA A 145 -0.42 1.17 12.20
CA ALA A 145 -1.05 2.50 12.34
C ALA A 145 -0.12 3.64 11.87
N GLU A 146 1.20 3.50 12.05
CA GLU A 146 2.19 4.46 11.55
C GLU A 146 2.21 4.52 10.03
N HIS A 147 2.20 3.36 9.36
CA HIS A 147 2.07 3.30 7.91
C HIS A 147 0.83 4.07 7.41
N LYS A 148 -0.33 3.87 8.02
CA LYS A 148 -1.56 4.57 7.63
C LYS A 148 -1.44 6.09 7.78
N ARG A 149 -0.74 6.58 8.81
CA ARG A 149 -0.43 8.02 8.95
C ARG A 149 0.50 8.50 7.83
N LYS A 150 1.55 7.75 7.49
CA LYS A 150 2.46 8.09 6.37
C LYS A 150 1.73 8.17 5.04
N VAL A 151 0.80 7.25 4.77
CA VAL A 151 -0.03 7.27 3.56
C VAL A 151 -0.93 8.52 3.53
N ARG A 152 -1.55 8.87 4.65
CA ARG A 152 -2.34 10.12 4.77
C ARG A 152 -1.46 11.35 4.51
N ASP A 153 -0.27 11.40 5.12
CA ASP A 153 0.65 12.52 4.97
C ASP A 153 1.18 12.62 3.53
N PHE A 154 1.40 11.51 2.84
CA PHE A 154 1.74 11.47 1.42
C PHE A 154 0.65 12.17 0.57
N PHE A 155 -0.63 11.89 0.80
CA PHE A 155 -1.72 12.57 0.10
C PHE A 155 -1.83 14.05 0.47
N ARG A 156 -1.60 14.39 1.75
CA ARG A 156 -1.54 15.78 2.20
C ARG A 156 -0.44 16.55 1.46
N ASP A 157 0.74 16.00 1.35
CA ASP A 157 1.87 16.64 0.69
C ASP A 157 1.62 16.84 -0.82
N LEU A 158 0.98 15.88 -1.49
CA LEU A 158 0.52 16.05 -2.86
C LEU A 158 -0.54 17.15 -2.97
N ALA A 159 -1.50 17.19 -2.04
CA ALA A 159 -2.53 18.23 -2.02
C ALA A 159 -1.95 19.61 -1.81
N VAL A 160 -0.97 19.78 -0.90
CA VAL A 160 -0.25 21.05 -0.70
C VAL A 160 0.43 21.48 -2.00
N LYS A 161 1.17 20.58 -2.65
CA LYS A 161 1.85 20.85 -3.92
C LYS A 161 0.88 21.18 -5.06
N ALA A 162 -0.33 20.61 -5.02
CA ALA A 162 -1.39 20.87 -5.98
C ALA A 162 -2.17 22.17 -5.68
N GLY A 163 -1.87 22.89 -4.60
CA GLY A 163 -2.53 24.12 -4.20
C GLY A 163 -3.90 23.93 -3.55
N ALA A 164 -4.09 22.85 -2.81
CA ALA A 164 -5.34 22.61 -2.08
C ALA A 164 -5.61 23.70 -1.03
N THR A 165 -6.88 24.12 -0.91
CA THR A 165 -7.32 25.15 0.05
C THR A 165 -7.27 24.66 1.50
N HIS A 166 -7.58 23.38 1.72
CA HIS A 166 -7.59 22.73 3.04
C HIS A 166 -6.93 21.34 2.91
N PRO A 167 -5.57 21.25 2.85
CA PRO A 167 -4.87 20.00 2.53
C PRO A 167 -5.02 18.91 3.59
N ASP A 168 -5.22 19.25 4.86
CA ASP A 168 -5.44 18.26 5.91
C ASP A 168 -6.83 17.61 5.79
N ASP A 169 -7.88 18.39 5.59
CA ASP A 169 -9.24 17.86 5.37
C ASP A 169 -9.29 17.02 4.09
N PHE A 170 -8.63 17.49 3.03
CA PHE A 170 -8.49 16.73 1.79
C PHE A 170 -7.85 15.36 2.04
N ALA A 171 -6.72 15.34 2.77
CA ALA A 171 -6.00 14.10 3.03
C ALA A 171 -6.83 13.10 3.85
N ASP A 172 -7.58 13.58 4.84
CA ASP A 172 -8.48 12.75 5.65
C ASP A 172 -9.59 12.15 4.77
N HIS A 173 -10.26 12.95 3.97
CA HIS A 173 -11.32 12.49 3.06
C HIS A 173 -10.79 11.56 1.97
N TYR A 174 -9.62 11.88 1.41
CA TYR A 174 -8.99 11.05 0.38
C TYR A 174 -8.58 9.68 0.93
N THR A 175 -8.03 9.65 2.15
CA THR A 175 -7.68 8.41 2.85
C THR A 175 -8.91 7.53 3.12
N ILE A 176 -10.03 8.13 3.54
CA ILE A 176 -11.31 7.42 3.71
C ILE A 176 -11.75 6.76 2.39
N LEU A 177 -11.62 7.46 1.25
CA LEU A 177 -11.98 6.90 -0.06
C LEU A 177 -11.05 5.74 -0.45
N VAL A 178 -9.74 5.87 -0.22
CA VAL A 178 -8.77 4.79 -0.48
C VAL A 178 -9.09 3.57 0.37
N ASP A 179 -9.30 3.75 1.67
CA ASP A 179 -9.57 2.64 2.60
C ASP A 179 -10.93 1.99 2.32
N GLY A 180 -11.96 2.79 2.02
CA GLY A 180 -13.27 2.28 1.59
C GLY A 180 -13.19 1.46 0.29
N THR A 181 -12.38 1.92 -0.66
CA THR A 181 -12.15 1.21 -1.93
C THR A 181 -11.43 -0.13 -1.71
N LEU A 182 -10.45 -0.16 -0.80
CA LEU A 182 -9.79 -1.40 -0.35
C LEU A 182 -10.78 -2.40 0.25
N VAL A 183 -11.70 -1.93 1.09
CA VAL A 183 -12.75 -2.78 1.69
C VAL A 183 -13.67 -3.33 0.60
N LEU A 184 -14.10 -2.52 -0.36
CA LEU A 184 -14.91 -2.98 -1.49
C LEU A 184 -14.21 -4.10 -2.28
N ARG A 185 -12.91 -3.96 -2.54
CA ARG A 185 -12.15 -4.98 -3.24
C ARG A 185 -11.94 -6.23 -2.39
N HIS A 186 -11.48 -6.06 -1.14
CA HIS A 186 -11.06 -7.17 -0.30
C HIS A 186 -12.25 -7.99 0.25
N VAL A 187 -13.31 -7.31 0.71
CA VAL A 187 -14.45 -7.95 1.38
C VAL A 187 -15.55 -8.35 0.38
N HIS A 188 -15.84 -7.48 -0.60
CA HIS A 188 -16.92 -7.72 -1.56
C HIS A 188 -16.45 -8.33 -2.89
N GLY A 189 -15.13 -8.55 -3.05
CA GLY A 189 -14.56 -9.16 -4.26
C GLY A 189 -14.67 -8.30 -5.53
N ARG A 190 -14.93 -6.99 -5.39
CA ARG A 190 -15.13 -6.10 -6.54
C ARG A 190 -13.79 -5.73 -7.18
N ASP A 191 -13.48 -6.32 -8.30
CA ASP A 191 -12.28 -6.03 -9.11
C ASP A 191 -12.31 -4.64 -9.76
N ASP A 192 -13.52 -4.03 -9.91
CA ASP A 192 -13.75 -2.68 -10.42
C ASP A 192 -13.82 -1.59 -9.32
N ALA A 193 -13.47 -1.91 -8.05
CA ALA A 193 -13.65 -1.01 -6.91
C ALA A 193 -12.97 0.36 -7.11
N ALA A 194 -11.76 0.39 -7.67
CA ALA A 194 -11.04 1.64 -7.94
C ALA A 194 -11.76 2.49 -9.01
N GLN A 195 -12.35 1.86 -10.02
CA GLN A 195 -13.09 2.55 -11.07
C GLN A 195 -14.41 3.13 -10.53
N VAL A 196 -15.08 2.41 -9.65
CA VAL A 196 -16.31 2.88 -8.97
C VAL A 196 -16.02 4.08 -8.08
N ALA A 197 -14.89 4.10 -7.38
CA ALA A 197 -14.50 5.23 -6.53
C ALA A 197 -14.05 6.46 -7.32
N ARG A 198 -13.55 6.30 -8.54
CA ARG A 198 -12.96 7.38 -9.35
C ARG A 198 -13.82 8.63 -9.50
N PRO A 199 -15.12 8.59 -9.81
CA PRO A 199 -15.95 9.81 -9.89
C PRO A 199 -16.01 10.58 -8.58
N VAL A 200 -16.05 9.88 -7.43
CA VAL A 200 -16.08 10.49 -6.10
C VAL A 200 -14.75 11.19 -5.81
N VAL A 201 -13.64 10.54 -6.14
CA VAL A 201 -12.29 11.11 -6.02
C VAL A 201 -12.13 12.36 -6.89
N MET A 202 -12.61 12.33 -8.12
CA MET A 202 -12.55 13.49 -9.01
C MET A 202 -13.33 14.68 -8.43
N ASN A 203 -14.50 14.45 -7.88
CA ASN A 203 -15.30 15.47 -7.21
C ASN A 203 -14.57 16.03 -5.96
N LEU A 204 -13.95 15.16 -5.17
CA LEU A 204 -13.15 15.58 -4.01
C LEU A 204 -11.99 16.47 -4.45
N ILE A 205 -11.22 16.03 -5.46
CA ILE A 205 -10.09 16.81 -5.99
C ILE A 205 -10.57 18.16 -6.53
N ASP A 206 -11.66 18.20 -7.31
CA ASP A 206 -12.21 19.47 -7.87
C ASP A 206 -12.73 20.42 -6.77
N THR A 207 -13.15 19.89 -5.62
CA THR A 207 -13.64 20.68 -4.46
C THR A 207 -12.48 21.36 -3.74
N TYR A 208 -11.38 20.67 -3.52
CA TYR A 208 -10.27 21.15 -2.69
C TYR A 208 -9.14 21.78 -3.51
N ILE A 209 -8.95 21.36 -4.75
CA ILE A 209 -7.85 21.79 -5.63
C ILE A 209 -8.45 22.54 -6.83
N PRO A 210 -8.48 23.88 -6.80
CA PRO A 210 -9.00 24.67 -7.89
C PRO A 210 -8.27 24.36 -9.21
N LYS A 211 -9.01 24.27 -10.31
CA LYS A 211 -8.40 24.19 -11.64
C LYS A 211 -7.66 25.50 -11.90
N THR A 212 -6.35 25.42 -12.08
CA THR A 212 -5.59 26.58 -12.54
C THR A 212 -6.13 26.95 -13.91
N ASN A 213 -6.83 28.08 -14.01
CA ASN A 213 -7.18 28.64 -15.32
C ASN A 213 -5.86 28.94 -16.02
N ALA A 214 -5.49 28.13 -17.00
CA ALA A 214 -4.42 28.48 -17.93
C ALA A 214 -4.80 29.82 -18.57
N LYS A 215 -4.01 30.87 -18.25
CA LYS A 215 -4.10 32.14 -18.92
C LYS A 215 -3.50 32.01 -20.31
#